data_479b5d5b770406dfe5697c1bd4cb6e5d
#
_entry.id   479b5d5b770406dfe5697c1bd4cb6e5d
#
_cell.length_a   1.000
_cell.length_b   1.000
_cell.length_c   1.000
_cell.angle_alpha   90.00
_cell.angle_beta   90.00
_cell.angle_gamma   90.00
#
_symmetry.space_group_name_H-M   'P 1'
#
loop_
_entity.id
_entity.type
_entity.pdbx_description
1 polymer ?
#
loop_
_entity_poly.entity_id
_entity_poly.type
_entity_poly.pdbx_seq_one_letter_code
_entity_poly.pdbx_strand_id
1 'polypeptide(L)' 'MYYIYHIKGIKIGCTSDLIERVEKKQGYKDYEILYTTNSIIEASKKELELQTKYE' A
#
# COMPACT_ATOMS: atom_id res chain seq x y z
N MET A 1 -3.45 -12.16 -1.16
CA MET A 1 -4.14 -10.92 -0.77
C MET A 1 -3.26 -9.71 -1.05
N TYR A 2 -3.86 -8.62 -1.46
CA TYR A 2 -3.14 -7.39 -1.75
C TYR A 2 -3.44 -6.36 -0.69
N TYR A 3 -2.42 -5.59 -0.31
CA TYR A 3 -2.52 -4.56 0.72
C TYR A 3 -2.22 -3.20 0.12
N ILE A 4 -3.07 -2.23 0.41
CA ILE A 4 -2.78 -0.83 0.07
C ILE A 4 -2.29 -0.19 1.36
N TYR A 5 -1.07 0.29 1.34
CA TYR A 5 -0.44 0.86 2.53
C TYR A 5 -0.08 2.32 2.32
N HIS A 6 0.03 3.04 3.41
CA HIS A 6 0.40 4.44 3.41
C HIS A 6 1.60 4.66 4.32
N ILE A 7 2.67 5.16 3.74
CA ILE A 7 3.85 5.57 4.50
C ILE A 7 3.74 7.08 4.60
N LYS A 8 3.43 7.57 5.78
CA LYS A 8 3.11 8.97 6.01
C LYS A 8 4.20 9.91 5.50
N GLY A 9 3.78 10.88 4.69
CA GLY A 9 4.70 11.85 4.13
C GLY A 9 5.57 11.33 3.00
N ILE A 10 5.39 10.08 2.57
CA ILE A 10 6.21 9.48 1.53
C ILE A 10 5.36 9.00 0.36
N LYS A 11 4.56 7.97 0.56
CA LYS A 11 3.77 7.43 -0.56
C LYS A 11 2.67 6.48 -0.13
N ILE A 12 1.79 6.21 -1.09
CA ILE A 12 0.82 5.12 -1.02
C ILE A 12 1.29 4.06 -2.00
N GLY A 13 1.25 2.81 -1.60
CA GLY A 13 1.68 1.71 -2.45
C GLY A 13 0.80 0.49 -2.29
N CYS A 14 1.04 -0.50 -3.15
CA CYS A 14 0.30 -1.75 -3.15
C CYS A 14 1.28 -2.91 -3.18
N THR A 15 1.04 -3.92 -2.38
CA THR A 15 1.89 -5.11 -2.37
C THR A 15 1.10 -6.34 -1.95
N SER A 16 1.53 -7.51 -2.43
CA SER A 16 0.99 -8.78 -1.97
C SER A 16 1.80 -9.36 -0.81
N ASP A 17 2.96 -8.79 -0.53
CA ASP A 17 3.82 -9.22 0.57
C ASP A 17 4.32 -7.98 1.32
N LEU A 18 3.56 -7.58 2.31
CA LEU A 18 3.80 -6.36 3.05
C LEU A 18 5.14 -6.35 3.79
N ILE A 19 5.41 -7.43 4.51
CA ILE A 19 6.64 -7.54 5.29
C ILE A 19 7.87 -7.46 4.39
N GLU A 20 7.88 -8.28 3.34
CA GLU A 20 9.02 -8.33 2.42
C GLU A 20 9.21 -7.00 1.70
N ARG A 21 8.13 -6.43 1.20
CA ARG A 21 8.21 -5.23 0.36
C ARG A 21 8.51 -3.97 1.16
N VAL A 22 7.79 -3.77 2.24
CA VAL A 22 7.87 -2.52 2.98
C VAL A 22 8.96 -2.55 4.04
N GLU A 23 8.96 -3.58 4.86
CA GLU A 23 9.89 -3.62 5.99
C GLU A 23 11.31 -4.05 5.59
N LYS A 24 11.42 -5.06 4.73
CA LYS A 24 12.73 -5.57 4.36
C LYS A 24 13.39 -4.80 3.23
N LYS A 25 12.67 -4.58 2.13
CA LYS A 25 13.26 -3.92 0.97
C LYS A 25 13.32 -2.41 1.10
N GLN A 26 12.27 -1.79 1.62
CA GLN A 26 12.21 -0.34 1.75
C GLN A 26 12.63 0.16 3.13
N GLY A 27 12.65 -0.71 4.12
CA GLY A 27 13.10 -0.36 5.45
C GLY A 27 12.12 0.45 6.29
N TYR A 28 10.87 0.52 5.88
CA TYR A 28 9.86 1.27 6.62
C TYR A 28 9.13 0.37 7.59
N LYS A 29 9.00 0.79 8.82
CA LYS A 29 8.26 0.08 9.84
C LYS A 29 7.02 0.84 10.29
N ASP A 30 6.96 2.13 9.99
CA ASP A 30 5.88 3.01 10.41
C ASP A 30 4.97 3.31 9.22
N TYR A 31 3.98 2.46 9.04
CA TYR A 31 3.03 2.58 7.93
C TYR A 31 1.66 2.12 8.39
N GLU A 32 0.62 2.46 7.63
CA GLU A 32 -0.72 1.97 7.96
C GLU A 32 -1.36 1.30 6.74
N ILE A 33 -2.21 0.32 7.01
CA ILE A 33 -2.94 -0.40 5.98
C ILE A 33 -4.26 0.32 5.75
N LEU A 34 -4.45 0.80 4.53
CA LEU A 34 -5.67 1.52 4.17
C LEU A 34 -6.74 0.61 3.61
N TYR A 35 -6.36 -0.47 2.94
CA TYR A 35 -7.31 -1.34 2.28
C TYR A 35 -6.68 -2.68 1.95
N THR A 36 -7.48 -3.74 1.98
CA THR A 36 -7.03 -5.08 1.58
C THR A 36 -8.03 -5.70 0.62
N THR A 37 -7.55 -6.49 -0.34
CA THR A 37 -8.42 -7.17 -1.29
C THR A 37 -7.69 -8.36 -1.89
N ASN A 38 -8.46 -9.32 -2.40
CA ASN A 38 -7.91 -10.47 -3.11
C ASN A 38 -7.76 -10.23 -4.60
N SER A 39 -8.26 -9.10 -5.11
CA SER A 39 -8.26 -8.78 -6.52
C SER A 39 -7.20 -7.75 -6.86
N ILE A 40 -6.28 -8.09 -7.79
CA ILE A 40 -5.25 -7.15 -8.24
C ILE A 40 -5.87 -5.95 -8.96
N ILE A 41 -6.98 -6.17 -9.67
CA ILE A 41 -7.66 -5.10 -10.38
C ILE A 41 -8.25 -4.10 -9.39
N GLU A 42 -8.91 -4.60 -8.36
CA GLU A 42 -9.47 -3.75 -7.31
C GLU A 42 -8.38 -3.02 -6.54
N ALA A 43 -7.27 -3.72 -6.24
CA ALA A 43 -6.14 -3.12 -5.56
C ALA A 43 -5.57 -1.95 -6.36
N SER A 44 -5.40 -2.12 -7.67
CA SER A 44 -4.89 -1.06 -8.55
C SER A 44 -5.81 0.15 -8.55
N LYS A 45 -7.11 -0.08 -8.66
CA LYS A 45 -8.09 1.01 -8.65
C LYS A 45 -8.08 1.75 -7.32
N LYS A 46 -8.01 1.01 -6.23
CA LYS A 46 -8.01 1.61 -4.90
C LYS A 46 -6.74 2.39 -4.63
N GLU A 47 -5.61 1.89 -5.11
CA GLU A 47 -4.35 2.59 -4.97
C GLU A 47 -4.40 3.96 -5.64
N LEU A 48 -4.90 4.02 -6.87
CA LEU A 48 -5.05 5.29 -7.59
C LEU A 48 -5.99 6.23 -6.88
N GLU A 49 -7.11 5.72 -6.40
CA GLU A 49 -8.10 6.51 -5.67
C GLU A 49 -7.49 7.12 -4.42
N LEU A 50 -6.76 6.32 -3.65
CA LEU A 50 -6.15 6.79 -2.42
C LEU A 50 -4.98 7.72 -2.66
N GLN A 51 -4.21 7.51 -3.73
CA GLN A 51 -3.16 8.45 -4.10
C GLN A 51 -3.73 9.84 -4.38
N THR A 52 -4.84 9.89 -5.09
CA THR A 52 -5.50 11.16 -5.36
C THR A 52 -5.98 11.82 -4.08
N LYS A 53 -6.48 11.03 -3.14
CA LYS A 53 -7.01 11.54 -1.87
C LYS A 53 -5.91 12.05 -0.93
N TYR A 54 -4.78 11.35 -0.87
CA TYR A 54 -3.72 11.66 0.10
C TYR A 54 -2.57 12.48 -0.49
N GLU A 55 -2.48 12.54 -1.78
CA GLU A 55 -1.47 13.31 -2.46
C GLU A 55 -2.12 14.39 -3.32
#